data_cdcafefd944a5715b62ac664a9dba201
#
_entry.id   cdcafefd944a5715b62ac664a9dba201
#
_cell.length_a   1.000
_cell.length_b   1.000
_cell.length_c   1.000
_cell.angle_alpha   90.00
_cell.angle_beta   90.00
_cell.angle_gamma   90.00
#
_symmetry.space_group_name_H-M   'P 1'
#
loop_
_entity.id
_entity.type
_entity.pdbx_description
1 polymer ?
#
loop_
_entity_poly.entity_id
_entity_poly.type
_entity_poly.pdbx_seq_one_letter_code
_entity_poly.pdbx_strand_id
1 'polypeptide(L)'
;MTENERKRRGPAAGKPILAIAAVAATFGLVACGDSSDGTSTDAEASITPAMAIDEIGAVEDGLAAAQAAYVKGDADQAEELASTAYLEHFELVEGSLEEADEELNEHLEELIREELRSAITDGASVDEVKKLVAEANDGLDEARTVLKQQE
;
A
#
# COMPACT_ATOMS: atom_id res chain seq x y z
N MET A 1 -55.66 -7.17 5.63
CA MET A 1 -56.30 -5.87 5.41
C MET A 1 -55.48 -4.87 6.14
N THR A 2 -54.74 -4.06 5.49
CA THR A 2 -54.70 -3.08 4.41
C THR A 2 -53.27 -2.95 3.91
N GLU A 3 -52.92 -3.23 2.70
CA GLU A 3 -52.83 -2.34 1.55
C GLU A 3 -52.17 -0.99 1.81
N ASN A 4 -50.90 -0.84 1.37
CA ASN A 4 -50.51 0.37 0.67
C ASN A 4 -49.27 0.12 -0.23
N GLU A 5 -49.56 -0.35 -1.45
CA GLU A 5 -48.77 -0.16 -2.65
C GLU A 5 -48.73 1.33 -2.99
N ARG A 6 -47.56 1.89 -3.16
CA ARG A 6 -47.33 3.02 -4.10
C ARG A 6 -45.85 3.02 -4.49
N LYS A 7 -45.54 2.26 -5.49
CA LYS A 7 -45.28 2.65 -6.87
C LYS A 7 -44.97 4.14 -7.04
N ARG A 8 -43.72 4.48 -7.14
CA ARG A 8 -43.27 5.63 -7.93
C ARG A 8 -42.05 5.25 -8.75
N ARG A 9 -42.36 5.05 -10.04
CA ARG A 9 -41.39 5.09 -11.15
C ARG A 9 -41.10 6.55 -11.49
N GLY A 10 -39.88 6.82 -11.98
CA GLY A 10 -39.61 7.97 -12.83
C GLY A 10 -38.19 8.46 -12.74
N PRO A 11 -37.70 9.11 -13.78
CA PRO A 11 -37.29 8.50 -15.04
C PRO A 11 -35.79 8.68 -15.29
N ALA A 12 -35.31 7.96 -16.31
CA ALA A 12 -33.99 8.13 -16.91
C ALA A 12 -33.92 9.47 -17.66
N ALA A 13 -32.72 10.05 -17.70
CA ALA A 13 -32.08 10.93 -18.68
C ALA A 13 -31.00 11.75 -17.95
N GLY A 14 -29.81 11.93 -18.42
CA GLY A 14 -29.24 12.12 -19.70
C GLY A 14 -27.73 12.13 -19.59
N LYS A 15 -27.07 11.55 -20.53
CA LYS A 15 -25.65 11.77 -20.81
C LYS A 15 -25.49 13.14 -21.48
N PRO A 16 -24.45 13.89 -21.21
CA PRO A 16 -23.80 14.71 -22.24
C PRO A 16 -22.44 14.11 -22.60
N ILE A 17 -22.33 13.78 -23.85
CA ILE A 17 -21.09 13.62 -24.60
C ILE A 17 -20.61 15.05 -24.90
N LEU A 18 -19.42 15.41 -24.54
CA LEU A 18 -18.67 16.55 -25.13
C LEU A 18 -17.19 16.14 -25.16
N ALA A 19 -16.77 15.80 -26.36
CA ALA A 19 -16.01 16.58 -27.34
C ALA A 19 -14.55 16.80 -26.96
N ILE A 20 -13.74 15.97 -27.53
CA ILE A 20 -12.44 16.08 -28.20
C ILE A 20 -11.89 17.54 -28.29
N ALA A 21 -10.72 17.74 -27.71
CA ALA A 21 -9.77 18.72 -28.20
C ALA A 21 -8.39 18.04 -28.33
N ALA A 22 -8.06 17.73 -29.57
CA ALA A 22 -6.73 17.36 -29.99
C ALA A 22 -5.85 18.63 -29.98
N VAL A 23 -4.75 18.60 -29.24
CA VAL A 23 -3.65 19.56 -29.42
C VAL A 23 -2.45 18.76 -29.87
N ALA A 24 -2.18 18.87 -31.16
CA ALA A 24 -0.92 18.47 -31.76
C ALA A 24 0.09 19.60 -31.54
N ALA A 25 1.21 19.34 -30.95
CA ALA A 25 2.39 20.18 -30.97
C ALA A 25 3.65 19.33 -31.15
N THR A 26 4.06 19.25 -32.36
CA THR A 26 5.37 19.35 -33.01
C THR A 26 6.63 18.93 -32.24
N PHE A 27 7.22 17.93 -32.79
CA PHE A 27 8.62 17.53 -32.96
C PHE A 27 9.69 18.55 -32.60
N GLY A 28 10.59 18.13 -31.71
CA GLY A 28 11.94 18.62 -31.62
C GLY A 28 12.89 17.42 -31.58
N LEU A 29 13.38 16.96 -32.75
CA LEU A 29 14.50 16.05 -32.87
C LEU A 29 15.77 16.81 -32.48
N VAL A 30 16.38 16.40 -31.36
CA VAL A 30 17.81 16.62 -31.15
C VAL A 30 18.45 15.26 -31.07
N ALA A 31 19.07 14.86 -32.18
CA ALA A 31 20.00 13.78 -32.26
C ALA A 31 21.36 14.28 -31.76
N CYS A 32 21.89 13.67 -30.73
CA CYS A 32 23.33 13.49 -30.56
C CYS A 32 23.52 12.19 -29.79
N GLY A 33 24.17 11.25 -30.45
CA GLY A 33 24.48 9.95 -29.92
C GLY A 33 25.55 10.01 -28.85
N ASP A 34 25.47 9.07 -27.95
CA ASP A 34 26.62 8.30 -27.48
C ASP A 34 26.11 6.94 -26.99
N SER A 35 26.75 5.91 -27.49
CA SER A 35 26.48 4.52 -27.14
C SER A 35 27.03 4.30 -25.73
N SER A 36 26.16 4.08 -24.79
CA SER A 36 26.48 3.42 -23.53
C SER A 36 25.48 2.31 -23.31
N ASP A 37 26.02 1.12 -23.36
CA ASP A 37 25.46 -0.16 -22.99
C ASP A 37 24.60 0.02 -21.69
N GLY A 38 23.29 0.16 -21.89
CA GLY A 38 22.36 0.30 -20.81
C GLY A 38 21.88 -1.09 -20.40
N THR A 39 22.59 -1.73 -19.51
CA THR A 39 22.01 -2.75 -18.66
C THR A 39 20.80 -2.12 -17.97
N SER A 40 19.60 -2.43 -18.44
CA SER A 40 18.38 -2.18 -17.70
C SER A 40 18.38 -3.13 -16.50
N THR A 41 19.06 -2.73 -15.46
CA THR A 41 18.69 -3.14 -14.12
C THR A 41 17.44 -2.33 -13.82
N ASP A 42 16.31 -2.97 -13.64
CA ASP A 42 15.22 -2.45 -12.85
C ASP A 42 15.80 -2.25 -11.43
N ALA A 43 16.50 -1.15 -11.24
CA ALA A 43 16.79 -0.66 -9.93
C ALA A 43 15.46 -0.09 -9.44
N GLU A 44 14.73 -0.88 -8.68
CA GLU A 44 13.75 -0.33 -7.76
C GLU A 44 14.47 0.83 -7.06
N ALA A 45 13.84 1.99 -7.06
CA ALA A 45 14.46 3.18 -6.55
C ALA A 45 14.58 3.03 -5.03
N SER A 46 15.63 2.38 -4.56
CA SER A 46 15.89 2.25 -3.14
C SER A 46 16.03 3.65 -2.56
N ILE A 47 15.16 3.95 -1.63
CA ILE A 47 15.18 5.20 -0.87
C ILE A 47 16.32 5.13 0.17
N THR A 48 16.73 6.30 0.67
CA THR A 48 17.76 6.34 1.72
C THR A 48 17.23 5.76 3.04
N PRO A 49 18.12 5.24 3.94
CA PRO A 49 17.68 4.76 5.26
C PRO A 49 16.85 5.77 6.05
N ALA A 50 17.19 7.06 5.98
CA ALA A 50 16.41 8.10 6.63
C ALA A 50 14.97 8.21 6.06
N MET A 51 14.80 8.10 4.75
CA MET A 51 13.47 8.09 4.13
C MET A 51 12.70 6.81 4.45
N ALA A 52 13.38 5.67 4.49
CA ALA A 52 12.76 4.40 4.88
C ALA A 52 12.24 4.45 6.34
N ILE A 53 12.95 5.11 7.24
CA ILE A 53 12.50 5.33 8.63
C ILE A 53 11.22 6.17 8.68
N ASP A 54 11.08 7.17 7.81
CA ASP A 54 9.84 7.97 7.73
C ASP A 54 8.67 7.13 7.18
N GLU A 55 8.93 6.27 6.17
CA GLU A 55 7.91 5.37 5.60
C GLU A 55 7.46 4.30 6.61
N ILE A 56 8.33 3.80 7.49
CA ILE A 56 7.95 2.90 8.59
C ILE A 56 6.83 3.54 9.44
N GLY A 57 6.90 4.84 9.72
CA GLY A 57 5.84 5.54 10.45
C GLY A 57 4.49 5.49 9.72
N ALA A 58 4.50 5.62 8.39
CA ALA A 58 3.29 5.52 7.57
C ALA A 58 2.72 4.08 7.53
N VAL A 59 3.59 3.06 7.52
CA VAL A 59 3.16 1.65 7.67
C VAL A 59 2.44 1.45 9.01
N GLU A 60 3.03 1.87 10.13
CA GLU A 60 2.43 1.76 11.46
C GLU A 60 1.06 2.44 11.55
N ASP A 61 0.92 3.65 11.00
CA ASP A 61 -0.34 4.39 10.95
C ASP A 61 -1.39 3.63 10.11
N GLY A 62 -1.00 3.07 8.97
CA GLY A 62 -1.84 2.26 8.11
C GLY A 62 -2.34 0.97 8.79
N LEU A 63 -1.43 0.25 9.46
CA LEU A 63 -1.77 -0.97 10.22
C LEU A 63 -2.70 -0.66 11.41
N ALA A 64 -2.49 0.45 12.11
CA ALA A 64 -3.37 0.89 13.18
C ALA A 64 -4.78 1.23 12.65
N ALA A 65 -4.87 1.88 11.48
CA ALA A 65 -6.13 2.17 10.81
C ALA A 65 -6.84 0.88 10.35
N ALA A 66 -6.12 -0.08 9.78
CA ALA A 66 -6.64 -1.39 9.40
C ALA A 66 -7.23 -2.14 10.60
N GLN A 67 -6.47 -2.22 11.71
CA GLN A 67 -6.95 -2.80 12.96
C GLN A 67 -8.22 -2.10 13.46
N ALA A 68 -8.26 -0.77 13.42
CA ALA A 68 -9.43 -0.01 13.88
C ALA A 68 -10.68 -0.26 13.03
N ALA A 69 -10.53 -0.44 11.70
CA ALA A 69 -11.62 -0.81 10.80
C ALA A 69 -12.11 -2.24 11.12
N TYR A 70 -11.20 -3.18 11.31
CA TYR A 70 -11.53 -4.56 11.66
C TYR A 70 -12.30 -4.67 12.98
N VAL A 71 -11.88 -3.95 14.00
CA VAL A 71 -12.58 -3.89 15.31
C VAL A 71 -14.01 -3.36 15.17
N LYS A 72 -14.29 -2.48 14.19
CA LYS A 72 -15.63 -1.98 13.89
C LYS A 72 -16.47 -2.94 13.05
N GLY A 73 -15.88 -4.05 12.60
CA GLY A 73 -16.54 -5.06 11.76
C GLY A 73 -16.49 -4.75 10.26
N ASP A 74 -15.65 -3.82 9.83
CA ASP A 74 -15.44 -3.47 8.42
C ASP A 74 -14.17 -4.16 7.91
N ALA A 75 -14.32 -5.45 7.56
CA ALA A 75 -13.21 -6.28 7.09
C ALA A 75 -12.69 -5.83 5.71
N ASP A 76 -13.57 -5.38 4.83
CA ASP A 76 -13.19 -4.91 3.49
C ASP A 76 -12.32 -3.66 3.59
N GLN A 77 -12.70 -2.70 4.43
CA GLN A 77 -11.88 -1.51 4.68
C GLN A 77 -10.56 -1.85 5.39
N ALA A 78 -10.58 -2.82 6.32
CA ALA A 78 -9.38 -3.25 7.02
C ALA A 78 -8.36 -3.88 6.05
N GLU A 79 -8.82 -4.71 5.11
CA GLU A 79 -7.97 -5.31 4.08
C GLU A 79 -7.39 -4.25 3.14
N GLU A 80 -8.21 -3.31 2.68
CA GLU A 80 -7.76 -2.20 1.82
C GLU A 80 -6.67 -1.37 2.51
N LEU A 81 -6.85 -1.03 3.79
CA LEU A 81 -5.87 -0.25 4.56
C LEU A 81 -4.57 -1.03 4.80
N ALA A 82 -4.64 -2.32 5.12
CA ALA A 82 -3.47 -3.16 5.29
C ALA A 82 -2.70 -3.33 3.96
N SER A 83 -3.43 -3.51 2.85
CA SER A 83 -2.86 -3.59 1.51
C SER A 83 -2.15 -2.28 1.12
N THR A 84 -2.78 -1.14 1.40
CA THR A 84 -2.20 0.19 1.14
C THR A 84 -0.93 0.41 1.98
N ALA A 85 -0.95 0.04 3.26
CA ALA A 85 0.23 0.15 4.13
C ALA A 85 1.41 -0.65 3.60
N TYR A 86 1.16 -1.84 3.04
CA TYR A 86 2.19 -2.63 2.39
C TYR A 86 2.65 -2.00 1.06
N LEU A 87 1.75 -1.85 0.09
CA LEU A 87 2.08 -1.49 -1.29
C LEU A 87 2.58 -0.04 -1.47
N GLU A 88 2.11 0.91 -0.66
CA GLU A 88 2.47 2.31 -0.81
C GLU A 88 3.62 2.75 0.10
N HIS A 89 3.86 2.00 1.19
CA HIS A 89 4.84 2.39 2.20
C HIS A 89 5.88 1.31 2.48
N PHE A 90 5.49 0.05 2.78
CA PHE A 90 6.47 -0.97 3.15
C PHE A 90 7.34 -1.39 1.96
N GLU A 91 6.81 -1.50 0.74
CA GLU A 91 7.62 -1.76 -0.46
C GLU A 91 8.73 -0.72 -0.67
N LEU A 92 8.55 0.52 -0.21
CA LEU A 92 9.61 1.52 -0.24
C LEU A 92 10.70 1.28 0.81
N VAL A 93 10.36 0.64 1.92
CA VAL A 93 11.30 0.29 3.00
C VAL A 93 12.15 -0.93 2.63
N GLU A 94 11.57 -1.89 1.91
CA GLU A 94 12.15 -3.22 1.62
C GLU A 94 13.58 -3.13 1.12
N GLY A 95 13.87 -2.33 0.08
CA GLY A 95 15.21 -2.27 -0.51
C GLY A 95 16.30 -1.83 0.48
N SER A 96 16.00 -0.86 1.34
CA SER A 96 16.96 -0.40 2.36
C SER A 96 17.05 -1.38 3.53
N LEU A 97 15.96 -2.06 3.86
CA LEU A 97 15.93 -3.05 4.95
C LEU A 97 16.59 -4.36 4.54
N GLU A 98 16.37 -4.84 3.31
CA GLU A 98 17.02 -6.03 2.75
C GLU A 98 18.55 -5.90 2.77
N GLU A 99 19.08 -4.72 2.41
CA GLU A 99 20.52 -4.46 2.48
C GLU A 99 21.05 -4.46 3.93
N ALA A 100 20.23 -4.08 4.90
CA ALA A 100 20.60 -3.94 6.29
C ALA A 100 20.36 -5.22 7.11
N ASP A 101 19.23 -5.90 6.88
CA ASP A 101 18.81 -7.13 7.55
C ASP A 101 17.76 -7.87 6.69
N GLU A 102 18.23 -8.76 5.82
CA GLU A 102 17.41 -9.56 4.90
C GLU A 102 16.38 -10.43 5.65
N GLU A 103 16.75 -11.05 6.78
CA GLU A 103 15.87 -11.94 7.55
C GLU A 103 14.70 -11.17 8.16
N LEU A 104 14.97 -9.96 8.68
CA LEU A 104 13.93 -9.08 9.22
C LEU A 104 13.01 -8.56 8.11
N ASN A 105 13.54 -8.26 6.93
CA ASN A 105 12.76 -7.84 5.77
C ASN A 105 11.78 -8.93 5.34
N GLU A 106 12.27 -10.16 5.10
CA GLU A 106 11.43 -11.31 4.72
C GLU A 106 10.34 -11.58 5.75
N HIS A 107 10.68 -11.51 7.05
CA HIS A 107 9.72 -11.73 8.13
C HIS A 107 8.60 -10.69 8.12
N LEU A 108 8.93 -9.40 7.97
CA LEU A 108 7.94 -8.33 7.93
C LEU A 108 7.08 -8.38 6.65
N GLU A 109 7.67 -8.72 5.52
CA GLU A 109 6.93 -8.93 4.28
C GLU A 109 5.88 -10.03 4.45
N GLU A 110 6.27 -11.24 4.93
CA GLU A 110 5.35 -12.35 5.16
C GLU A 110 4.23 -11.96 6.14
N LEU A 111 4.59 -11.32 7.25
CA LEU A 111 3.66 -10.94 8.31
C LEU A 111 2.63 -9.91 7.84
N ILE A 112 3.06 -8.84 7.14
CA ILE A 112 2.17 -7.75 6.74
C ILE A 112 1.39 -8.12 5.48
N ARG A 113 2.08 -8.65 4.45
CA ARG A 113 1.47 -8.95 3.16
C ARG A 113 0.59 -10.19 3.19
N GLU A 114 1.01 -11.26 3.89
CA GLU A 114 0.34 -12.54 3.81
C GLU A 114 -0.47 -12.84 5.08
N GLU A 115 0.16 -12.91 6.25
CA GLU A 115 -0.52 -13.38 7.46
C GLU A 115 -1.62 -12.43 7.94
N LEU A 116 -1.33 -11.14 8.06
CA LEU A 116 -2.30 -10.16 8.54
C LEU A 116 -3.48 -10.04 7.57
N ARG A 117 -3.23 -9.95 6.28
CA ARG A 117 -4.29 -9.83 5.27
C ARG A 117 -5.12 -11.10 5.18
N SER A 118 -4.51 -12.27 5.26
CA SER A 118 -5.25 -13.55 5.33
C SER A 118 -6.11 -13.62 6.58
N ALA A 119 -5.59 -13.23 7.75
CA ALA A 119 -6.35 -13.19 8.99
C ALA A 119 -7.58 -12.27 8.89
N ILE A 120 -7.45 -11.11 8.25
CA ILE A 120 -8.56 -10.17 8.02
C ILE A 120 -9.59 -10.78 7.07
N THR A 121 -9.17 -11.32 5.93
CA THR A 121 -10.08 -11.85 4.90
C THR A 121 -10.77 -13.15 5.32
N ASP A 122 -10.09 -13.98 6.09
CA ASP A 122 -10.63 -15.25 6.60
C ASP A 122 -11.52 -15.06 7.85
N GLY A 123 -11.62 -13.84 8.36
CA GLY A 123 -12.47 -13.50 9.50
C GLY A 123 -11.92 -14.01 10.83
N ALA A 124 -10.61 -13.91 11.04
CA ALA A 124 -9.96 -14.27 12.29
C ALA A 124 -10.52 -13.49 13.49
N SER A 125 -10.22 -13.92 14.71
CA SER A 125 -10.65 -13.17 15.88
C SER A 125 -10.00 -11.78 15.93
N VAL A 126 -10.72 -10.82 16.49
CA VAL A 126 -10.16 -9.44 16.71
C VAL A 126 -8.86 -9.49 17.51
N ASP A 127 -8.74 -10.41 18.46
CA ASP A 127 -7.54 -10.55 19.27
C ASP A 127 -6.37 -11.11 18.45
N GLU A 128 -6.62 -11.94 17.46
CA GLU A 128 -5.61 -12.44 16.54
C GLU A 128 -5.10 -11.34 15.60
N VAL A 129 -5.99 -10.58 14.98
CA VAL A 129 -5.61 -9.44 14.14
C VAL A 129 -4.80 -8.41 14.95
N LYS A 130 -5.21 -8.13 16.19
CA LYS A 130 -4.43 -7.24 17.08
C LYS A 130 -3.05 -7.78 17.40
N LYS A 131 -2.93 -9.10 17.59
CA LYS A 131 -1.64 -9.73 17.85
C LYS A 131 -0.70 -9.58 16.65
N LEU A 132 -1.19 -9.86 15.43
CA LEU A 132 -0.40 -9.71 14.21
C LEU A 132 0.04 -8.26 13.98
N VAL A 133 -0.84 -7.28 14.21
CA VAL A 133 -0.48 -5.85 14.12
C VAL A 133 0.56 -5.47 15.18
N ALA A 134 0.47 -6.00 16.41
CA ALA A 134 1.47 -5.74 17.44
C ALA A 134 2.82 -6.36 17.07
N GLU A 135 2.83 -7.58 16.54
CA GLU A 135 4.04 -8.26 16.06
C GLU A 135 4.70 -7.51 14.89
N ALA A 136 3.90 -7.01 13.93
CA ALA A 136 4.39 -6.17 12.86
C ALA A 136 5.02 -4.87 13.39
N ASN A 137 4.38 -4.20 14.35
CA ASN A 137 4.93 -2.97 14.93
C ASN A 137 6.24 -3.23 15.70
N ASP A 138 6.35 -4.35 16.41
CA ASP A 138 7.60 -4.73 17.09
C ASP A 138 8.73 -4.94 16.07
N GLY A 139 8.47 -5.61 14.96
CA GLY A 139 9.44 -5.77 13.87
C GLY A 139 9.78 -4.46 13.15
N LEU A 140 8.79 -3.57 12.95
CA LEU A 140 9.03 -2.24 12.36
C LEU A 140 9.90 -1.34 13.27
N ASP A 141 9.75 -1.45 14.60
CA ASP A 141 10.63 -0.77 15.56
C ASP A 141 12.07 -1.32 15.50
N GLU A 142 12.23 -2.63 15.27
CA GLU A 142 13.53 -3.25 15.03
C GLU A 142 14.14 -2.77 13.72
N ALA A 143 13.37 -2.75 12.62
CA ALA A 143 13.77 -2.24 11.31
C ALA A 143 14.24 -0.78 11.40
N ARG A 144 13.51 0.07 12.12
CA ARG A 144 13.91 1.45 12.40
C ARG A 144 15.27 1.52 13.14
N THR A 145 15.54 0.57 14.03
CA THR A 145 16.80 0.51 14.79
C THR A 145 17.96 0.07 13.90
N VAL A 146 17.74 -0.92 13.04
CA VAL A 146 18.73 -1.42 12.07
C VAL A 146 19.08 -0.33 11.06
N LEU A 147 18.08 0.32 10.46
CA LEU A 147 18.29 1.39 9.47
C LEU A 147 19.04 2.60 10.03
N LYS A 148 18.82 2.97 11.29
CA LYS A 148 19.60 4.05 11.96
C LYS A 148 21.08 3.74 12.10
N GLN A 149 21.49 2.48 12.03
CA GLN A 149 22.91 2.10 12.09
C GLN A 149 23.58 2.21 10.72
N GLN A 150 22.81 2.40 9.65
CA GLN A 150 23.30 2.58 8.27
C GLN A 150 23.50 4.06 7.91
N GLU A 151 23.09 5.00 8.74
CA GLU A 151 23.30 6.44 8.56
C GLU A 151 24.70 6.87 9.02
#